data_f71d8f1a8dcbd12c34e0418e22c8851a
#
_entry.id   f71d8f1a8dcbd12c34e0418e22c8851a
#
_cell.length_a   1.000
_cell.length_b   1.000
_cell.length_c   1.000
_cell.angle_alpha   90.00
_cell.angle_beta   90.00
_cell.angle_gamma   90.00
#
_symmetry.space_group_name_H-M   'P 1'
#
loop_
_entity.id
_entity.type
_entity.pdbx_description
1 polymer ?
#
loop_
_entity_poly.entity_id
_entity_poly.type
_entity_poly.pdbx_seq_one_letter_code
_entity_poly.pdbx_strand_id
1 'polypeptide(L)'
;MAARRPARRAPSVIPRDRNDVIVALGDRRVSLTNLQKPFWPALGLTKGDLIRYYIDVAPVLLPHVRDRAMVMRRYPNGAGGSSFFMKRAPSPRPEWIELCSIEHGSGNVIDFPMIQDLASLLWVVNLGCIDLNQWYARCDDTDRPDYLHLDLDPGPGATFGAVLETARIVHATLADLGMPSYAKTTGSKGMHVYVPIVRGPTQKDVWAVAKTIAGELAAHHPKLMTAEYRVARRPAGRVLLDYNQNAWGRTLASVYSVRPSPRAAVSTPVGWDEVNDGFAIDDFRIDNVVARIAEHGDLWAPLLAERGRFELSRLR
;
A
#
# COMPACT_ATOMS: atom_id res chain seq x y z
N MET A 1 -33.15 13.45 19.33
CA MET A 1 -31.91 13.11 18.55
C MET A 1 -31.14 14.41 18.31
N ALA A 2 -30.08 14.67 19.05
CA ALA A 2 -29.25 15.88 18.89
C ALA A 2 -28.22 15.63 17.78
N ALA A 3 -28.29 16.44 16.72
CA ALA A 3 -27.33 16.41 15.64
C ALA A 3 -25.91 16.72 16.17
N ARG A 4 -24.98 15.77 16.11
CA ARG A 4 -23.56 15.99 16.41
C ARG A 4 -23.02 17.01 15.41
N ARG A 5 -22.60 18.16 15.91
CA ARG A 5 -21.85 19.15 15.13
C ARG A 5 -20.59 18.49 14.56
N PRO A 6 -20.28 18.70 13.26
CA PRO A 6 -19.04 18.19 12.69
C PRO A 6 -17.86 18.80 13.44
N ALA A 7 -16.91 17.96 13.83
CA ALA A 7 -15.68 18.39 14.48
C ALA A 7 -14.97 19.43 13.60
N ARG A 8 -14.61 20.59 14.18
CA ARG A 8 -13.79 21.59 13.51
C ARG A 8 -12.47 20.94 13.11
N ARG A 9 -12.22 20.82 11.80
CA ARG A 9 -10.88 20.47 11.30
C ARG A 9 -9.87 21.42 11.92
N ALA A 10 -8.78 20.86 12.49
CA ALA A 10 -7.62 21.64 12.88
C ALA A 10 -7.13 22.49 11.70
N PRO A 11 -6.59 23.71 11.94
CA PRO A 11 -6.11 24.54 10.85
C PRO A 11 -5.06 23.76 10.04
N SER A 12 -5.27 23.67 8.73
CA SER A 12 -4.38 22.95 7.81
C SER A 12 -2.98 23.56 7.94
N VAL A 13 -1.98 22.72 8.24
CA VAL A 13 -0.55 23.09 8.29
C VAL A 13 -0.10 23.72 6.97
N ILE A 14 -0.84 23.51 5.87
CA ILE A 14 -0.55 24.03 4.53
C ILE A 14 -1.66 24.96 4.09
N PRO A 15 -1.35 26.28 3.88
CA PRO A 15 -2.31 27.24 3.35
C PRO A 15 -2.82 26.83 1.95
N ARG A 16 -4.09 27.13 1.66
CA ARG A 16 -4.67 26.81 0.34
C ARG A 16 -4.37 27.87 -0.73
N ASP A 17 -4.03 29.07 -0.31
CA ASP A 17 -3.76 30.25 -1.15
C ASP A 17 -2.29 30.38 -1.58
N ARG A 18 -1.41 29.50 -1.11
CA ARG A 18 0.03 29.52 -1.41
C ARG A 18 0.39 28.42 -2.41
N ASN A 19 1.28 28.77 -3.36
CA ASN A 19 1.84 27.79 -4.29
C ASN A 19 3.09 27.11 -3.73
N ASP A 20 3.88 27.83 -2.98
CA ASP A 20 5.10 27.33 -2.36
C ASP A 20 5.14 27.73 -0.89
N VAL A 21 5.52 26.81 -0.02
CA VAL A 21 5.63 27.02 1.42
C VAL A 21 6.79 26.24 2.01
N ILE A 22 7.37 26.75 3.10
CA ILE A 22 8.31 26.00 3.92
C ILE A 22 7.56 25.60 5.20
N VAL A 23 7.46 24.31 5.45
CA VAL A 23 6.86 23.76 6.67
C VAL A 23 7.95 23.37 7.65
N ALA A 24 7.88 23.89 8.88
CA ALA A 24 8.73 23.50 9.98
C ALA A 24 8.09 22.32 10.74
N LEU A 25 8.82 21.22 10.90
CA LEU A 25 8.41 19.99 11.58
C LEU A 25 9.53 19.60 12.56
N GLY A 26 9.43 20.07 13.78
CA GLY A 26 10.52 19.99 14.74
C GLY A 26 11.72 20.81 14.26
N ASP A 27 12.88 20.17 14.19
CA ASP A 27 14.15 20.74 13.70
C ASP A 27 14.27 20.71 12.16
N ARG A 28 13.33 20.05 11.46
CA ARG A 28 13.37 19.87 10.00
C ARG A 28 12.55 20.93 9.28
N ARG A 29 13.02 21.34 8.13
CA ARG A 29 12.32 22.25 7.22
C ARG A 29 12.08 21.57 5.88
N VAL A 30 10.82 21.48 5.48
CA VAL A 30 10.40 20.87 4.22
C VAL A 30 9.89 21.94 3.29
N SER A 31 10.57 22.14 2.15
CA SER A 31 10.10 23.02 1.09
C SER A 31 9.07 22.27 0.24
N LEU A 32 7.84 22.75 0.25
CA LEU A 32 6.73 22.23 -0.56
C LEU A 32 6.46 23.21 -1.69
N THR A 33 6.43 22.73 -2.92
CA THR A 33 6.37 23.55 -4.13
C THR A 33 5.25 23.12 -5.06
N ASN A 34 4.78 24.07 -5.87
CA ASN A 34 3.74 23.83 -6.89
C ASN A 34 2.44 23.26 -6.29
N LEU A 35 2.03 23.73 -5.13
CA LEU A 35 0.85 23.22 -4.42
C LEU A 35 -0.46 23.42 -5.19
N GLN A 36 -0.53 24.46 -6.04
CA GLN A 36 -1.67 24.75 -6.90
C GLN A 36 -1.71 23.90 -8.17
N LYS A 37 -0.64 23.11 -8.46
CA LYS A 37 -0.59 22.30 -9.68
C LYS A 37 -1.72 21.28 -9.69
N PRO A 38 -2.56 21.24 -10.76
CA PRO A 38 -3.63 20.24 -10.90
C PRO A 38 -3.03 18.83 -10.95
N PHE A 39 -3.49 17.96 -10.05
CA PHE A 39 -3.11 16.53 -10.05
C PHE A 39 -4.24 15.65 -10.55
N TRP A 40 -5.50 16.00 -10.26
CA TRP A 40 -6.71 15.42 -10.85
C TRP A 40 -7.61 16.55 -11.34
N PRO A 41 -7.39 17.09 -12.55
CA PRO A 41 -8.15 18.25 -13.04
C PRO A 41 -9.67 18.02 -13.03
N ALA A 42 -10.12 16.83 -13.41
CA ALA A 42 -11.54 16.47 -13.43
C ALA A 42 -12.21 16.47 -12.05
N LEU A 43 -11.40 16.33 -10.96
CA LEU A 43 -11.87 16.36 -9.58
C LEU A 43 -11.58 17.71 -8.89
N GLY A 44 -10.92 18.64 -9.57
CA GLY A 44 -10.46 19.89 -8.96
C GLY A 44 -9.37 19.70 -7.90
N LEU A 45 -8.71 18.54 -7.86
CA LEU A 45 -7.69 18.23 -6.84
C LEU A 45 -6.31 18.64 -7.33
N THR A 46 -5.59 19.32 -6.43
CA THR A 46 -4.22 19.81 -6.64
C THR A 46 -3.18 18.92 -5.94
N LYS A 47 -1.91 19.19 -6.22
CA LYS A 47 -0.78 18.63 -5.46
C LYS A 47 -0.88 18.96 -3.97
N GLY A 48 -1.36 20.17 -3.64
CA GLY A 48 -1.59 20.58 -2.26
C GLY A 48 -2.65 19.74 -1.55
N ASP A 49 -3.71 19.31 -2.26
CA ASP A 49 -4.74 18.44 -1.70
C ASP A 49 -4.18 17.03 -1.44
N LEU A 50 -3.35 16.49 -2.34
CA LEU A 50 -2.63 15.23 -2.11
C LEU A 50 -1.73 15.31 -0.87
N ILE A 51 -0.98 16.39 -0.70
CA ILE A 51 -0.09 16.56 0.45
C ILE A 51 -0.91 16.69 1.75
N ARG A 52 -2.03 17.43 1.75
CA ARG A 52 -2.93 17.53 2.91
C ARG A 52 -3.50 16.17 3.31
N TYR A 53 -3.92 15.38 2.32
CA TYR A 53 -4.37 14.01 2.57
C TYR A 53 -3.28 13.19 3.29
N TYR A 54 -2.03 13.24 2.82
CA TYR A 54 -0.95 12.49 3.45
C TYR A 54 -0.58 13.01 4.84
N ILE A 55 -0.79 14.29 5.14
CA ILE A 55 -0.69 14.82 6.50
C ILE A 55 -1.78 14.20 7.40
N ASP A 56 -3.01 14.18 6.90
CA ASP A 56 -4.17 13.70 7.67
C ASP A 56 -4.05 12.19 7.98
N VAL A 57 -3.53 11.38 7.07
CA VAL A 57 -3.37 9.93 7.25
C VAL A 57 -2.01 9.52 7.83
N ALA A 58 -1.05 10.45 7.97
CA ALA A 58 0.28 10.15 8.48
C ALA A 58 0.28 9.36 9.80
N PRO A 59 -0.57 9.65 10.80
CA PRO A 59 -0.58 8.92 12.06
C PRO A 59 -0.81 7.41 11.90
N VAL A 60 -1.64 7.00 10.93
CA VAL A 60 -1.94 5.58 10.66
C VAL A 60 -1.07 5.00 9.55
N LEU A 61 -0.57 5.79 8.61
CA LEU A 61 0.31 5.35 7.52
C LEU A 61 1.74 5.08 7.98
N LEU A 62 2.33 6.02 8.72
CA LEU A 62 3.76 5.99 9.08
C LEU A 62 4.19 4.71 9.80
N PRO A 63 3.44 4.15 10.76
CA PRO A 63 3.83 2.91 11.41
C PRO A 63 4.03 1.72 10.45
N HIS A 64 3.31 1.70 9.32
CA HIS A 64 3.38 0.62 8.33
C HIS A 64 4.54 0.77 7.34
N VAL A 65 5.03 2.00 7.11
CA VAL A 65 6.06 2.27 6.09
C VAL A 65 7.46 2.50 6.69
N ARG A 66 7.54 2.73 8.01
CA ARG A 66 8.82 2.91 8.71
C ARG A 66 9.76 1.73 8.51
N ASP A 67 11.06 2.04 8.46
CA ASP A 67 12.15 1.08 8.34
C ASP A 67 12.07 0.22 7.08
N ARG A 68 11.39 0.70 6.03
CA ARG A 68 11.25 -0.01 4.76
C ARG A 68 11.76 0.84 3.60
N ALA A 69 12.44 0.17 2.67
CA ALA A 69 12.83 0.80 1.42
C ALA A 69 11.57 1.23 0.63
N MET A 70 11.54 2.49 0.20
CA MET A 70 10.41 3.05 -0.52
C MET A 70 10.72 3.17 -2.02
N VAL A 71 9.90 2.56 -2.85
CA VAL A 71 9.86 2.80 -4.29
C VAL A 71 8.78 3.82 -4.59
N MET A 72 9.20 5.00 -5.02
CA MET A 72 8.30 6.08 -5.40
C MET A 72 7.79 5.88 -6.83
N ARG A 73 6.50 5.93 -7.06
CA ARG A 73 5.98 6.13 -8.41
C ARG A 73 5.58 7.58 -8.58
N ARG A 74 6.38 8.30 -9.36
CA ARG A 74 6.26 9.75 -9.51
C ARG A 74 5.42 10.12 -10.72
N TYR A 75 4.60 11.15 -10.54
CA TYR A 75 3.71 11.73 -11.53
C TYR A 75 3.96 13.24 -11.61
N PRO A 76 5.03 13.70 -12.27
CA PRO A 76 5.39 15.11 -12.28
C PRO A 76 4.27 16.01 -12.84
N ASN A 77 3.42 15.47 -13.72
CA ASN A 77 2.33 16.18 -14.39
C ASN A 77 0.93 15.75 -13.92
N GLY A 78 0.82 15.25 -12.68
CA GLY A 78 -0.43 14.78 -12.11
C GLY A 78 -0.82 13.37 -12.55
N ALA A 79 -1.93 12.86 -12.02
CA ALA A 79 -2.35 11.46 -12.15
C ALA A 79 -2.59 10.99 -13.58
N GLY A 80 -3.04 11.90 -14.47
CA GLY A 80 -3.25 11.59 -15.89
C GLY A 80 -1.99 11.70 -16.75
N GLY A 81 -0.87 12.15 -16.19
CA GLY A 81 0.40 12.30 -16.90
C GLY A 81 1.24 11.02 -16.91
N SER A 82 2.35 11.08 -17.65
CA SER A 82 3.36 10.03 -17.64
C SER A 82 3.95 9.84 -16.24
N SER A 83 4.24 8.60 -15.88
CA SER A 83 4.82 8.24 -14.59
C SER A 83 6.06 7.38 -14.76
N PHE A 84 6.91 7.39 -13.73
CA PHE A 84 8.08 6.51 -13.68
C PHE A 84 8.34 6.05 -12.24
N PHE A 85 8.92 4.86 -12.13
CA PHE A 85 9.40 4.35 -10.85
C PHE A 85 10.77 4.94 -10.52
N MET A 86 10.90 5.46 -9.31
CA MET A 86 12.15 5.95 -8.75
C MET A 86 12.50 5.11 -7.52
N LYS A 87 13.50 4.26 -7.67
CA LYS A 87 14.04 3.41 -6.60
C LYS A 87 15.10 4.16 -5.81
N ARG A 88 16.09 4.72 -6.51
CA ARG A 88 17.18 5.48 -5.89
C ARG A 88 16.70 6.83 -5.39
N ALA A 89 17.06 7.18 -4.16
CA ALA A 89 16.82 8.51 -3.64
C ALA A 89 17.52 9.56 -4.53
N PRO A 90 16.83 10.65 -4.91
CA PRO A 90 17.45 11.68 -5.76
C PRO A 90 18.56 12.43 -5.02
N SER A 91 19.45 13.03 -5.81
CA SER A 91 20.48 13.95 -5.33
C SER A 91 20.32 15.29 -6.06
N PRO A 92 20.43 16.47 -5.35
CA PRO A 92 20.58 16.56 -3.91
C PRO A 92 19.30 16.18 -3.15
N ARG A 93 19.48 15.78 -1.90
CA ARG A 93 18.38 15.51 -0.96
C ARG A 93 18.75 16.09 0.41
N PRO A 94 17.75 16.33 1.30
CA PRO A 94 18.03 16.68 2.69
C PRO A 94 18.83 15.56 3.41
N GLU A 95 19.79 15.92 4.23
CA GLU A 95 20.66 14.97 4.96
C GLU A 95 19.86 14.07 5.92
N TRP A 96 18.73 14.57 6.43
CA TRP A 96 17.84 13.83 7.33
C TRP A 96 16.96 12.79 6.63
N ILE A 97 17.04 12.66 5.30
CA ILE A 97 16.41 11.53 4.59
C ILE A 97 17.29 10.29 4.75
N GLU A 98 16.81 9.39 5.59
CA GLU A 98 17.46 8.10 5.80
C GLU A 98 17.37 7.22 4.57
N LEU A 99 18.40 6.41 4.35
CA LEU A 99 18.52 5.51 3.20
C LEU A 99 18.59 4.07 3.63
N CYS A 100 17.98 3.23 2.81
CA CYS A 100 18.12 1.79 2.82
C CYS A 100 18.97 1.36 1.63
N SER A 101 20.24 1.03 1.85
CA SER A 101 21.16 0.57 0.81
C SER A 101 20.98 -0.93 0.60
N ILE A 102 20.53 -1.32 -0.60
CA ILE A 102 20.25 -2.71 -0.94
C ILE A 102 21.15 -3.10 -2.12
N GLU A 103 21.96 -4.12 -1.91
CA GLU A 103 22.76 -4.74 -2.96
C GLU A 103 21.88 -5.70 -3.78
N HIS A 104 21.89 -5.53 -5.09
CA HIS A 104 21.21 -6.41 -6.03
C HIS A 104 22.17 -7.49 -6.54
N GLY A 105 21.62 -8.62 -7.01
CA GLY A 105 22.42 -9.74 -7.51
C GLY A 105 23.39 -9.43 -8.65
N SER A 106 23.31 -8.23 -9.24
CA SER A 106 24.31 -7.69 -10.19
C SER A 106 25.50 -6.99 -9.52
N GLY A 107 25.56 -6.94 -8.17
CA GLY A 107 26.51 -6.14 -7.40
C GLY A 107 26.21 -4.65 -7.35
N ASN A 108 25.13 -4.18 -7.98
CA ASN A 108 24.73 -2.79 -7.93
C ASN A 108 23.99 -2.49 -6.61
N VAL A 109 24.47 -1.49 -5.86
CA VAL A 109 23.83 -1.01 -4.65
C VAL A 109 22.88 0.13 -5.00
N ILE A 110 21.64 0.03 -4.56
CA ILE A 110 20.62 1.08 -4.70
C ILE A 110 20.25 1.61 -3.32
N ASP A 111 20.38 2.93 -3.15
CA ASP A 111 20.01 3.65 -1.96
C ASP A 111 18.55 4.11 -2.06
N PHE A 112 17.64 3.35 -1.45
CA PHE A 112 16.23 3.69 -1.42
C PHE A 112 15.97 4.71 -0.31
N PRO A 113 15.11 5.73 -0.51
CA PRO A 113 14.67 6.56 0.59
C PRO A 113 13.80 5.75 1.56
N MET A 114 13.89 6.07 2.85
CA MET A 114 12.96 5.60 3.88
C MET A 114 12.02 6.73 4.31
N ILE A 115 10.78 6.37 4.65
CA ILE A 115 9.78 7.29 5.21
C ILE A 115 9.65 7.00 6.70
N GLN A 116 10.37 7.77 7.52
CA GLN A 116 10.46 7.54 8.97
C GLN A 116 9.51 8.43 9.78
N ASP A 117 9.09 9.55 9.19
CA ASP A 117 8.27 10.57 9.84
C ASP A 117 7.51 11.44 8.83
N LEU A 118 6.76 12.40 9.34
CA LEU A 118 5.99 13.34 8.52
C LEU A 118 6.89 14.16 7.57
N ALA A 119 8.08 14.56 7.98
CA ALA A 119 8.95 15.36 7.14
C ALA A 119 9.41 14.56 5.90
N SER A 120 9.85 13.32 6.09
CA SER A 120 10.25 12.42 5.00
C SER A 120 9.07 12.04 4.10
N LEU A 121 7.88 11.83 4.66
CA LEU A 121 6.67 11.60 3.90
C LEU A 121 6.33 12.81 2.99
N LEU A 122 6.33 14.02 3.57
CA LEU A 122 6.05 15.23 2.80
C LEU A 122 7.09 15.51 1.72
N TRP A 123 8.37 15.24 2.00
CA TRP A 123 9.41 15.35 0.99
C TRP A 123 9.17 14.39 -0.18
N VAL A 124 8.87 13.12 0.08
CA VAL A 124 8.57 12.12 -0.95
C VAL A 124 7.35 12.54 -1.79
N VAL A 125 6.25 12.94 -1.13
CA VAL A 125 5.03 13.35 -1.83
C VAL A 125 5.26 14.63 -2.64
N ASN A 126 6.06 15.58 -2.13
CA ASN A 126 6.40 16.81 -2.84
C ASN A 126 7.19 16.56 -4.14
N LEU A 127 7.91 15.45 -4.27
CA LEU A 127 8.53 15.02 -5.52
C LEU A 127 7.51 14.58 -6.59
N GLY A 128 6.20 14.69 -6.31
CA GLY A 128 5.12 14.22 -7.18
C GLY A 128 4.87 12.73 -7.06
N CYS A 129 5.24 12.12 -5.94
CA CYS A 129 4.93 10.73 -5.65
C CYS A 129 3.47 10.61 -5.24
N ILE A 130 2.62 10.08 -6.12
CA ILE A 130 1.23 9.75 -5.80
C ILE A 130 1.19 8.38 -5.12
N ASP A 131 1.93 7.43 -5.66
CA ASP A 131 1.84 6.00 -5.40
C ASP A 131 3.09 5.55 -4.61
N LEU A 132 2.90 5.25 -3.33
CA LEU A 132 3.92 4.76 -2.42
C LEU A 132 3.97 3.24 -2.51
N ASN A 133 5.14 2.69 -2.83
CA ASN A 133 5.33 1.23 -2.98
C ASN A 133 6.49 0.78 -2.10
N GLN A 134 6.18 0.29 -0.91
CA GLN A 134 7.19 -0.14 0.05
C GLN A 134 7.65 -1.57 -0.18
N TRP A 135 8.88 -1.87 0.22
CA TRP A 135 9.32 -3.24 0.44
C TRP A 135 8.55 -3.85 1.62
N TYR A 136 8.28 -5.15 1.55
CA TYR A 136 7.59 -5.84 2.62
C TYR A 136 8.53 -6.38 3.71
N ALA A 137 9.84 -6.44 3.47
CA ALA A 137 10.86 -6.60 4.50
C ALA A 137 11.36 -5.25 5.01
N ARG A 138 11.90 -5.22 6.24
CA ARG A 138 12.52 -4.03 6.83
C ARG A 138 13.98 -3.93 6.42
N CYS A 139 14.55 -2.73 6.53
CA CYS A 139 15.92 -2.44 6.09
C CYS A 139 17.02 -2.97 7.01
N ASP A 140 16.70 -3.35 8.23
CA ASP A 140 17.61 -4.04 9.13
C ASP A 140 17.97 -5.46 8.64
N ASP A 141 17.03 -6.13 7.94
CA ASP A 141 17.26 -7.38 7.25
C ASP A 141 16.25 -7.54 6.11
N THR A 142 16.68 -7.22 4.90
CA THR A 142 15.84 -7.23 3.70
C THR A 142 15.51 -8.62 3.18
N ASP A 143 16.14 -9.68 3.70
CA ASP A 143 15.83 -11.06 3.32
C ASP A 143 14.84 -11.73 4.29
N ARG A 144 14.49 -11.09 5.43
CA ARG A 144 13.56 -11.65 6.41
C ARG A 144 12.33 -10.76 6.58
N PRO A 145 11.29 -10.98 5.74
CA PRO A 145 10.04 -10.22 5.82
C PRO A 145 9.26 -10.51 7.10
N ASP A 146 8.43 -9.55 7.47
CA ASP A 146 7.50 -9.66 8.60
C ASP A 146 6.04 -9.89 8.16
N TYR A 147 5.82 -10.08 6.85
CA TYR A 147 4.53 -10.42 6.23
C TYR A 147 4.68 -11.52 5.19
N LEU A 148 3.61 -12.32 5.05
CA LEU A 148 3.26 -13.03 3.83
C LEU A 148 2.05 -12.33 3.25
N HIS A 149 1.93 -12.22 1.92
CA HIS A 149 0.76 -11.62 1.30
C HIS A 149 0.35 -12.32 0.02
N LEU A 150 -0.94 -12.21 -0.29
CA LEU A 150 -1.53 -12.63 -1.55
C LEU A 150 -2.13 -11.40 -2.23
N ASP A 151 -1.70 -11.14 -3.47
CA ASP A 151 -2.23 -10.09 -4.31
C ASP A 151 -3.30 -10.70 -5.22
N LEU A 152 -4.53 -10.19 -5.11
CA LEU A 152 -5.71 -10.70 -5.80
C LEU A 152 -6.03 -9.79 -6.98
N ASP A 153 -5.47 -10.11 -8.15
CA ASP A 153 -5.60 -9.31 -9.35
C ASP A 153 -6.66 -9.89 -10.30
N PRO A 154 -7.73 -9.15 -10.65
CA PRO A 154 -8.69 -9.60 -11.65
C PRO A 154 -8.04 -9.65 -13.03
N GLY A 155 -8.04 -10.83 -13.64
CA GLY A 155 -7.65 -11.02 -15.04
C GLY A 155 -8.70 -10.43 -15.99
N PRO A 156 -8.40 -10.40 -17.31
CA PRO A 156 -9.37 -9.94 -18.31
C PRO A 156 -10.71 -10.68 -18.19
N GLY A 157 -11.81 -9.92 -18.05
CA GLY A 157 -13.16 -10.46 -17.89
C GLY A 157 -13.54 -10.88 -16.46
N ALA A 158 -12.65 -10.84 -15.49
CA ALA A 158 -13.01 -11.04 -14.08
C ALA A 158 -13.62 -9.75 -13.49
N THR A 159 -14.67 -9.91 -12.70
CA THR A 159 -15.35 -8.81 -12.01
C THR A 159 -14.73 -8.55 -10.63
N PHE A 160 -15.00 -7.37 -10.05
CA PHE A 160 -14.61 -7.11 -8.67
C PHE A 160 -15.37 -8.00 -7.67
N GLY A 161 -16.61 -8.42 -7.99
CA GLY A 161 -17.32 -9.43 -7.22
C GLY A 161 -16.57 -10.76 -7.13
N ALA A 162 -15.90 -11.19 -8.21
CA ALA A 162 -15.05 -12.38 -8.19
C ALA A 162 -13.80 -12.18 -7.31
N VAL A 163 -13.26 -10.94 -7.22
CA VAL A 163 -12.17 -10.61 -6.28
C VAL A 163 -12.63 -10.72 -4.83
N LEU A 164 -13.83 -10.21 -4.51
CA LEU A 164 -14.41 -10.32 -3.16
C LEU A 164 -14.65 -11.79 -2.78
N GLU A 165 -15.20 -12.59 -3.69
CA GLU A 165 -15.39 -14.04 -3.50
C GLU A 165 -14.05 -14.74 -3.26
N THR A 166 -13.04 -14.44 -4.08
CA THR A 166 -11.68 -14.95 -3.90
C THR A 166 -11.11 -14.57 -2.54
N ALA A 167 -11.28 -13.31 -2.11
CA ALA A 167 -10.78 -12.83 -0.82
C ALA A 167 -11.43 -13.59 0.36
N ARG A 168 -12.73 -13.88 0.29
CA ARG A 168 -13.44 -14.68 1.31
C ARG A 168 -12.90 -16.10 1.40
N ILE A 169 -12.67 -16.76 0.27
CA ILE A 169 -12.10 -18.11 0.22
C ILE A 169 -10.67 -18.12 0.77
N VAL A 170 -9.85 -17.16 0.36
CA VAL A 170 -8.48 -16.98 0.90
C VAL A 170 -8.53 -16.80 2.41
N HIS A 171 -9.42 -15.94 2.91
CA HIS A 171 -9.57 -15.73 4.35
C HIS A 171 -9.96 -16.99 5.11
N ALA A 172 -10.96 -17.72 4.64
CA ALA A 172 -11.40 -18.97 5.25
C ALA A 172 -10.26 -20.00 5.30
N THR A 173 -9.55 -20.19 4.19
CA THR A 173 -8.40 -21.10 4.12
C THR A 173 -7.27 -20.69 5.07
N LEU A 174 -6.95 -19.41 5.15
CA LEU A 174 -5.93 -18.92 6.09
C LEU A 174 -6.38 -19.11 7.54
N ALA A 175 -7.66 -18.91 7.84
CA ALA A 175 -8.22 -19.14 9.18
C ALA A 175 -8.17 -20.62 9.57
N ASP A 176 -8.48 -21.55 8.66
CA ASP A 176 -8.35 -23.01 8.88
C ASP A 176 -6.89 -23.43 9.17
N LEU A 177 -5.93 -22.72 8.57
CA LEU A 177 -4.50 -22.88 8.86
C LEU A 177 -4.05 -22.17 10.16
N GLY A 178 -4.95 -21.48 10.86
CA GLY A 178 -4.64 -20.68 12.05
C GLY A 178 -3.85 -19.40 11.75
N MET A 179 -3.85 -18.93 10.49
CA MET A 179 -3.12 -17.74 10.03
C MET A 179 -4.02 -16.50 10.13
N PRO A 180 -3.73 -15.54 11.02
CA PRO A 180 -4.48 -14.28 11.06
C PRO A 180 -4.26 -13.51 9.74
N SER A 181 -5.34 -12.99 9.17
CA SER A 181 -5.26 -12.31 7.89
C SER A 181 -6.01 -10.97 7.89
N TYR A 182 -5.47 -10.01 7.14
CA TYR A 182 -5.96 -8.64 7.07
C TYR A 182 -6.05 -8.20 5.61
N ALA A 183 -7.20 -7.65 5.24
CA ALA A 183 -7.47 -7.27 3.87
C ALA A 183 -7.35 -5.76 3.65
N LYS A 184 -6.98 -5.37 2.44
CA LYS A 184 -7.13 -4.01 1.92
C LYS A 184 -7.43 -4.01 0.44
N THR A 185 -8.04 -2.93 -0.04
CA THR A 185 -8.14 -2.68 -1.49
C THR A 185 -6.77 -2.31 -2.06
N THR A 186 -6.55 -2.57 -3.34
CA THR A 186 -5.37 -2.03 -4.04
C THR A 186 -5.54 -0.55 -4.39
N GLY A 187 -6.77 -0.01 -4.28
CA GLY A 187 -7.14 1.29 -4.83
C GLY A 187 -7.05 1.34 -6.37
N SER A 188 -7.01 0.17 -7.02
CA SER A 188 -6.97 0.02 -8.48
C SER A 188 -8.04 -0.96 -8.95
N LYS A 189 -7.77 -2.25 -8.94
CA LYS A 189 -8.70 -3.27 -9.47
C LYS A 189 -8.95 -4.45 -8.53
N GLY A 190 -8.04 -4.72 -7.61
CA GLY A 190 -8.00 -5.91 -6.80
C GLY A 190 -7.91 -5.65 -5.30
N MET A 191 -7.53 -6.68 -4.58
CA MET A 191 -7.34 -6.66 -3.13
C MET A 191 -6.00 -7.31 -2.76
N HIS A 192 -5.46 -6.92 -1.61
CA HIS A 192 -4.35 -7.62 -0.98
C HIS A 192 -4.82 -8.25 0.32
N VAL A 193 -4.36 -9.46 0.61
CA VAL A 193 -4.54 -10.13 1.91
C VAL A 193 -3.16 -10.35 2.51
N TYR A 194 -2.95 -9.85 3.72
CA TYR A 194 -1.68 -9.90 4.44
C TYR A 194 -1.80 -10.79 5.67
N VAL A 195 -0.76 -11.56 5.94
CA VAL A 195 -0.58 -12.38 7.14
C VAL A 195 0.67 -11.90 7.85
N PRO A 196 0.58 -11.41 9.10
CA PRO A 196 1.77 -11.11 9.89
C PRO A 196 2.47 -12.40 10.29
N ILE A 197 3.76 -12.49 10.02
CA ILE A 197 4.59 -13.65 10.32
C ILE A 197 5.70 -13.32 11.30
N VAL A 198 6.12 -14.31 12.08
CA VAL A 198 7.35 -14.20 12.89
C VAL A 198 8.54 -14.12 11.93
N ARG A 199 9.39 -13.10 12.10
CA ARG A 199 10.60 -12.94 11.28
C ARG A 199 11.57 -14.09 11.58
N GLY A 200 12.16 -14.64 10.53
CA GLY A 200 13.09 -15.77 10.61
C GLY A 200 13.21 -16.45 9.25
N PRO A 201 12.11 -16.88 8.63
CA PRO A 201 12.11 -17.38 7.26
C PRO A 201 12.64 -16.35 6.27
N THR A 202 13.39 -16.82 5.26
CA THR A 202 13.85 -15.95 4.17
C THR A 202 12.70 -15.58 3.23
N GLN A 203 12.90 -14.55 2.40
CA GLN A 203 11.93 -14.20 1.36
C GLN A 203 11.61 -15.38 0.44
N LYS A 204 12.62 -16.24 0.15
CA LYS A 204 12.44 -17.45 -0.64
C LYS A 204 11.51 -18.47 0.04
N ASP A 205 11.65 -18.62 1.37
CA ASP A 205 10.77 -19.50 2.14
C ASP A 205 9.34 -18.99 2.16
N VAL A 206 9.16 -17.69 2.41
CA VAL A 206 7.84 -17.04 2.41
C VAL A 206 7.19 -17.12 1.02
N TRP A 207 7.97 -16.88 -0.05
CA TRP A 207 7.50 -17.05 -1.43
C TRP A 207 7.05 -18.49 -1.71
N ALA A 208 7.80 -19.49 -1.23
CA ALA A 208 7.45 -20.90 -1.43
C ALA A 208 6.12 -21.26 -0.75
N VAL A 209 5.92 -20.80 0.49
CA VAL A 209 4.64 -20.99 1.22
C VAL A 209 3.49 -20.29 0.48
N ALA A 210 3.65 -19.02 0.09
CA ALA A 210 2.63 -18.29 -0.66
C ALA A 210 2.28 -18.98 -1.99
N LYS A 211 3.28 -19.53 -2.69
CA LYS A 211 3.09 -20.29 -3.92
C LYS A 211 2.29 -21.58 -3.69
N THR A 212 2.58 -22.32 -2.62
CA THR A 212 1.84 -23.55 -2.28
C THR A 212 0.38 -23.20 -2.01
N ILE A 213 0.10 -22.23 -1.12
CA ILE A 213 -1.26 -21.81 -0.79
C ILE A 213 -2.01 -21.35 -2.06
N ALA A 214 -1.40 -20.50 -2.87
CA ALA A 214 -2.03 -20.01 -4.11
C ALA A 214 -2.28 -21.14 -5.12
N GLY A 215 -1.37 -22.11 -5.22
CA GLY A 215 -1.50 -23.27 -6.10
C GLY A 215 -2.65 -24.19 -5.69
N GLU A 216 -2.76 -24.51 -4.41
CA GLU A 216 -3.83 -25.33 -3.86
C GLU A 216 -5.20 -24.66 -4.00
N LEU A 217 -5.31 -23.38 -3.66
CA LEU A 217 -6.53 -22.61 -3.85
C LEU A 217 -6.99 -22.58 -5.31
N ALA A 218 -6.06 -22.33 -6.23
CA ALA A 218 -6.36 -22.33 -7.66
C ALA A 218 -6.78 -23.72 -8.19
N ALA A 219 -6.22 -24.80 -7.64
CA ALA A 219 -6.58 -26.17 -7.99
C ALA A 219 -7.99 -26.54 -7.49
N HIS A 220 -8.37 -26.09 -6.29
CA HIS A 220 -9.70 -26.33 -5.73
C HIS A 220 -10.79 -25.43 -6.34
N HIS A 221 -10.43 -24.24 -6.81
CA HIS A 221 -11.36 -23.24 -7.36
C HIS A 221 -11.01 -22.81 -8.81
N PRO A 222 -10.80 -23.74 -9.77
CA PRO A 222 -10.24 -23.43 -11.09
C PRO A 222 -11.17 -22.57 -11.97
N LYS A 223 -12.45 -22.45 -11.59
CA LYS A 223 -13.42 -21.60 -12.29
C LYS A 223 -13.37 -20.14 -11.84
N LEU A 224 -12.85 -19.87 -10.65
CA LEU A 224 -12.83 -18.55 -10.03
C LEU A 224 -11.42 -17.92 -10.08
N MET A 225 -10.37 -18.68 -9.77
CA MET A 225 -9.03 -18.15 -9.58
C MET A 225 -7.95 -18.95 -10.31
N THR A 226 -6.76 -18.38 -10.43
CA THR A 226 -5.58 -19.00 -11.04
C THR A 226 -4.32 -18.56 -10.32
N ALA A 227 -3.31 -19.43 -10.28
CA ALA A 227 -1.95 -19.10 -9.86
C ALA A 227 -0.95 -19.08 -11.05
N GLU A 228 -1.45 -19.10 -12.30
CA GLU A 228 -0.61 -19.13 -13.49
C GLU A 228 0.08 -17.77 -13.70
N TYR A 229 1.37 -17.75 -13.51
CA TYR A 229 2.19 -16.54 -13.64
C TYR A 229 2.31 -16.05 -15.08
N ARG A 230 2.38 -16.97 -16.07
CA ARG A 230 2.59 -16.62 -17.47
C ARG A 230 1.31 -16.03 -18.06
N VAL A 231 1.32 -14.73 -18.37
CA VAL A 231 0.16 -13.99 -18.88
C VAL A 231 -0.53 -14.71 -20.05
N ALA A 232 0.24 -15.24 -21.01
CA ALA A 232 -0.28 -15.95 -22.18
C ALA A 232 -1.02 -17.26 -21.86
N ARG A 233 -0.87 -17.81 -20.64
CA ARG A 233 -1.53 -19.05 -20.19
C ARG A 233 -2.66 -18.80 -19.21
N ARG A 234 -2.86 -17.55 -18.76
CA ARG A 234 -3.92 -17.22 -17.81
C ARG A 234 -5.30 -17.41 -18.44
N PRO A 235 -6.17 -18.20 -17.83
CA PRO A 235 -7.55 -18.28 -18.27
C PRO A 235 -8.26 -16.93 -18.08
N ALA A 236 -9.06 -16.51 -19.06
CA ALA A 236 -9.89 -15.32 -18.92
C ALA A 236 -10.95 -15.49 -17.82
N GLY A 237 -11.42 -14.37 -17.25
CA GLY A 237 -12.46 -14.36 -16.22
C GLY A 237 -12.01 -14.91 -14.85
N ARG A 238 -10.71 -15.03 -14.61
CA ARG A 238 -10.16 -15.53 -13.33
C ARG A 238 -9.44 -14.42 -12.56
N VAL A 239 -9.46 -14.56 -11.24
CA VAL A 239 -8.63 -13.75 -10.34
C VAL A 239 -7.28 -14.43 -10.20
N LEU A 240 -6.20 -13.70 -10.47
CA LEU A 240 -4.85 -14.17 -10.21
C LEU A 240 -4.54 -14.07 -8.72
N LEU A 241 -4.10 -15.16 -8.12
CA LEU A 241 -3.43 -15.17 -6.83
C LEU A 241 -1.94 -14.95 -7.07
N ASP A 242 -1.51 -13.68 -7.10
CA ASP A 242 -0.11 -13.34 -7.40
C ASP A 242 0.79 -13.50 -6.16
N TYR A 243 1.24 -14.73 -5.95
CA TYR A 243 2.21 -15.07 -4.91
C TYR A 243 3.62 -14.53 -5.20
N ASN A 244 3.92 -14.16 -6.46
CA ASN A 244 5.24 -13.65 -6.84
C ASN A 244 5.55 -12.28 -6.26
N GLN A 245 4.55 -11.58 -5.73
CA GLN A 245 4.78 -10.35 -5.00
C GLN A 245 5.58 -10.59 -3.70
N ASN A 246 5.67 -11.82 -3.20
CA ASN A 246 6.56 -12.22 -2.10
C ASN A 246 8.01 -12.47 -2.55
N ALA A 247 8.33 -12.37 -3.84
CA ALA A 247 9.71 -12.55 -4.30
C ALA A 247 10.56 -11.34 -3.93
N TRP A 248 11.85 -11.58 -3.75
CA TRP A 248 12.84 -10.54 -3.40
C TRP A 248 12.79 -9.36 -4.37
N GLY A 249 12.80 -8.15 -3.82
CA GLY A 249 12.79 -6.92 -4.60
C GLY A 249 11.41 -6.50 -5.14
N ARG A 250 10.35 -7.21 -4.81
CA ARG A 250 8.98 -6.83 -5.15
C ARG A 250 8.40 -5.84 -4.15
N THR A 251 7.48 -5.03 -4.63
CA THR A 251 6.81 -4.01 -3.83
C THR A 251 5.34 -3.96 -4.20
N LEU A 252 4.51 -3.64 -3.21
CA LEU A 252 3.08 -3.39 -3.39
C LEU A 252 2.73 -1.97 -2.95
N ALA A 253 1.61 -1.48 -3.45
CA ALA A 253 1.06 -0.21 -2.97
C ALA A 253 0.89 -0.24 -1.45
N SER A 254 1.45 0.75 -0.77
CA SER A 254 1.35 0.91 0.68
C SER A 254 -0.10 1.08 1.10
N VAL A 255 -0.40 0.67 2.34
CA VAL A 255 -1.68 1.01 2.97
C VAL A 255 -1.85 2.54 2.98
N TYR A 256 -3.06 3.01 2.79
CA TYR A 256 -3.41 4.43 2.67
C TYR A 256 -2.72 5.20 1.53
N SER A 257 -2.01 4.51 0.64
CA SER A 257 -1.45 5.16 -0.57
C SER A 257 -2.57 5.54 -1.54
N VAL A 258 -2.54 6.80 -2.01
CA VAL A 258 -3.40 7.24 -3.11
C VAL A 258 -2.94 6.57 -4.40
N ARG A 259 -3.90 6.23 -5.27
CA ARG A 259 -3.61 5.65 -6.58
C ARG A 259 -3.94 6.69 -7.68
N PRO A 260 -3.23 6.63 -8.81
CA PRO A 260 -3.44 7.57 -9.93
C PRO A 260 -4.70 7.24 -10.73
N SER A 261 -5.70 6.64 -10.10
CA SER A 261 -6.99 6.36 -10.74
C SER A 261 -7.73 7.67 -11.03
N PRO A 262 -8.66 7.68 -12.01
CA PRO A 262 -9.46 8.88 -12.31
C PRO A 262 -10.25 9.41 -11.10
N ARG A 263 -10.55 8.56 -10.12
CA ARG A 263 -11.31 8.90 -8.90
C ARG A 263 -10.42 9.15 -7.67
N ALA A 264 -9.10 9.22 -7.84
CA ALA A 264 -8.14 9.35 -6.74
C ALA A 264 -8.40 8.32 -5.61
N ALA A 265 -8.60 7.05 -6.00
CA ALA A 265 -8.86 5.96 -5.07
C ALA A 265 -7.65 5.71 -4.16
N VAL A 266 -7.92 5.13 -3.00
CA VAL A 266 -6.93 4.87 -1.96
C VAL A 266 -6.85 3.37 -1.68
N SER A 267 -5.63 2.88 -1.48
CA SER A 267 -5.37 1.52 -1.00
C SER A 267 -5.76 1.42 0.48
N THR A 268 -6.99 0.98 0.76
CA THR A 268 -7.66 1.15 2.05
C THR A 268 -7.87 -0.18 2.77
N PRO A 269 -7.54 -0.29 4.07
CA PRO A 269 -7.93 -1.42 4.91
C PRO A 269 -9.44 -1.60 4.97
N VAL A 270 -9.87 -2.85 4.93
CA VAL A 270 -11.27 -3.23 5.05
C VAL A 270 -11.42 -4.39 6.04
N GLY A 271 -12.51 -4.37 6.81
CA GLY A 271 -12.91 -5.48 7.67
C GLY A 271 -13.42 -6.67 6.87
N TRP A 272 -13.37 -7.87 7.42
CA TRP A 272 -13.89 -9.05 6.76
C TRP A 272 -15.43 -9.01 6.64
N ASP A 273 -16.12 -8.35 7.57
CA ASP A 273 -17.57 -8.11 7.46
C ASP A 273 -17.91 -7.26 6.23
N GLU A 274 -17.11 -6.20 5.98
CA GLU A 274 -17.28 -5.38 4.77
C GLU A 274 -17.01 -6.18 3.48
N VAL A 275 -16.02 -7.08 3.49
CA VAL A 275 -15.75 -7.98 2.36
C VAL A 275 -16.92 -8.93 2.13
N ASN A 276 -17.60 -9.39 3.20
CA ASN A 276 -18.79 -10.23 3.11
C ASN A 276 -20.00 -9.48 2.55
N ASP A 277 -20.22 -8.25 3.03
CA ASP A 277 -21.34 -7.40 2.62
C ASP A 277 -21.16 -6.89 1.18
N GLY A 278 -19.90 -6.75 0.74
CA GLY A 278 -19.53 -6.25 -0.57
C GLY A 278 -19.43 -4.72 -0.64
N PHE A 279 -18.54 -4.23 -1.46
CA PHE A 279 -18.32 -2.81 -1.74
C PHE A 279 -17.76 -2.65 -3.16
N ALA A 280 -17.71 -1.40 -3.66
CA ALA A 280 -17.03 -1.08 -4.90
C ALA A 280 -15.60 -0.58 -4.63
N ILE A 281 -14.66 -0.88 -5.55
CA ILE A 281 -13.26 -0.46 -5.40
C ILE A 281 -13.12 1.07 -5.30
N ASP A 282 -14.05 1.81 -5.92
CA ASP A 282 -14.09 3.27 -5.95
C ASP A 282 -14.79 3.90 -4.73
N ASP A 283 -15.23 3.11 -3.75
CA ASP A 283 -15.85 3.63 -2.53
C ASP A 283 -14.82 4.29 -1.61
N PHE A 284 -13.54 3.95 -1.77
CA PHE A 284 -12.44 4.47 -0.94
C PHE A 284 -11.59 5.46 -1.73
N ARG A 285 -11.75 6.74 -1.41
CA ARG A 285 -11.12 7.84 -2.15
C ARG A 285 -10.44 8.83 -1.21
N ILE A 286 -9.61 9.68 -1.79
CA ILE A 286 -8.86 10.73 -1.08
C ILE A 286 -9.77 11.67 -0.26
N ASP A 287 -11.02 11.83 -0.67
CA ASP A 287 -12.01 12.74 -0.03
C ASP A 287 -12.78 12.10 1.14
N ASN A 288 -12.77 10.77 1.30
CA ASN A 288 -13.57 10.08 2.32
C ASN A 288 -12.77 9.17 3.28
N VAL A 289 -11.59 8.70 2.89
CA VAL A 289 -10.80 7.76 3.72
C VAL A 289 -10.39 8.37 5.07
N VAL A 290 -10.12 9.69 5.13
CA VAL A 290 -9.82 10.36 6.42
C VAL A 290 -10.99 10.28 7.39
N ALA A 291 -12.22 10.47 6.91
CA ALA A 291 -13.43 10.33 7.74
C ALA A 291 -13.62 8.88 8.20
N ARG A 292 -13.37 7.91 7.29
CA ARG A 292 -13.40 6.48 7.62
C ARG A 292 -12.39 6.12 8.72
N ILE A 293 -11.17 6.63 8.66
CA ILE A 293 -10.15 6.40 9.71
C ILE A 293 -10.62 6.99 11.05
N ALA A 294 -11.27 8.14 11.04
CA ALA A 294 -11.81 8.73 12.26
C ALA A 294 -12.94 7.90 12.88
N GLU A 295 -13.70 7.15 12.08
CA GLU A 295 -14.81 6.30 12.51
C GLU A 295 -14.33 4.91 12.97
N HIS A 296 -13.46 4.25 12.19
CA HIS A 296 -13.08 2.85 12.40
C HIS A 296 -11.66 2.68 12.97
N GLY A 297 -10.86 3.75 13.03
CA GLY A 297 -9.44 3.65 13.35
C GLY A 297 -8.61 3.03 12.22
N ASP A 298 -7.40 2.58 12.57
CA ASP A 298 -6.56 1.81 11.67
C ASP A 298 -6.88 0.31 11.76
N LEU A 299 -7.65 -0.21 10.82
CA LEU A 299 -8.00 -1.65 10.74
C LEU A 299 -6.77 -2.55 10.49
N TRP A 300 -5.63 -1.97 10.15
CA TRP A 300 -4.37 -2.69 9.96
C TRP A 300 -3.42 -2.58 11.16
N ALA A 301 -3.78 -1.85 12.20
CA ALA A 301 -2.97 -1.77 13.42
C ALA A 301 -2.53 -3.13 13.99
N PRO A 302 -3.37 -4.20 13.94
CA PRO A 302 -2.94 -5.52 14.42
C PRO A 302 -1.75 -6.13 13.66
N LEU A 303 -1.50 -5.75 12.38
CA LEU A 303 -0.32 -6.18 11.61
C LEU A 303 1.00 -5.70 12.23
N LEU A 304 0.96 -4.61 13.01
CA LEU A 304 2.13 -4.02 13.66
C LEU A 304 2.47 -4.70 14.98
N ALA A 305 1.51 -5.44 15.55
CA ALA A 305 1.69 -6.08 16.84
C ALA A 305 2.67 -7.26 16.75
N GLU A 306 3.56 -7.38 17.73
CA GLU A 306 4.44 -8.56 17.84
C GLU A 306 3.65 -9.82 18.24
N ARG A 307 2.62 -9.64 19.08
CA ARG A 307 1.74 -10.73 19.51
C ARG A 307 0.76 -11.09 18.38
N GLY A 308 0.60 -12.38 18.13
CA GLY A 308 -0.36 -12.88 17.13
C GLY A 308 0.26 -13.08 15.74
N ARG A 309 1.58 -12.91 15.58
CA ARG A 309 2.29 -13.28 14.36
C ARG A 309 2.32 -14.78 14.17
N PHE A 310 2.14 -15.24 12.94
CA PHE A 310 2.13 -16.65 12.61
C PHE A 310 3.54 -17.19 12.37
N GLU A 311 3.86 -18.34 12.96
CA GLU A 311 5.12 -19.05 12.71
C GLU A 311 4.98 -19.98 11.50
N LEU A 312 5.64 -19.68 10.39
CA LEU A 312 5.56 -20.47 9.16
C LEU A 312 6.05 -21.92 9.33
N SER A 313 6.87 -22.19 10.34
CA SER A 313 7.31 -23.56 10.68
C SER A 313 6.17 -24.51 11.07
N ARG A 314 5.01 -23.97 11.45
CA ARG A 314 3.81 -24.78 11.79
C ARG A 314 3.12 -25.40 10.58
N LEU A 315 3.46 -24.97 9.36
CA LEU A 315 2.93 -25.49 8.10
C LEU A 315 3.75 -26.69 7.54
N ARG A 316 4.68 -27.21 8.31
CA ARG A 316 5.54 -28.34 7.92
C ARG A 316 4.92 -29.67 8.30
#